data_a2ae39c62bb21bb8b3902cfed4dca893
#
_entry.id   a2ae39c62bb21bb8b3902cfed4dca893
#
_cell.length_a   1.000
_cell.length_b   1.000
_cell.length_c   1.000
_cell.angle_alpha   90.00
_cell.angle_beta   90.00
_cell.angle_gamma   90.00
#
_symmetry.space_group_name_H-M   'P 1'
#
loop_
_entity.id
_entity.type
_entity.pdbx_description
1 polymer ?
#
loop_
_entity_poly.entity_id
_entity_poly.type
_entity_poly.pdbx_seq_one_letter_code
_entity_poly.pdbx_strand_id
1 'polypeptide(L)' 'MEIKLKGMPAPDLTRAAYVAPTAAVAGDVTVGEGSSIWFGAAIRGDGHPIRIG' A
#
# COMPACT_ATOMS: atom_id res chain seq x y z
N MET A 1 0.93 3.32 -7.29
CA MET A 1 -0.29 2.73 -7.90
C MET A 1 -0.92 1.76 -6.92
N GLU A 2 -2.19 1.94 -6.68
CA GLU A 2 -2.94 1.08 -5.78
C GLU A 2 -3.59 -0.05 -6.57
N ILE A 3 -3.38 -1.29 -6.15
CA ILE A 3 -3.86 -2.46 -6.89
C ILE A 3 -4.67 -3.33 -5.93
N LYS A 4 -5.94 -3.56 -6.28
CA LYS A 4 -6.78 -4.48 -5.52
C LYS A 4 -6.63 -5.87 -6.07
N LEU A 5 -6.22 -6.80 -5.23
CA LEU A 5 -6.12 -8.21 -5.62
C LEU A 5 -7.43 -8.92 -5.36
N LYS A 6 -7.73 -9.92 -6.20
CA LYS A 6 -8.97 -10.67 -6.09
C LYS A 6 -9.05 -11.37 -4.74
N GLY A 7 -10.18 -11.22 -4.07
CA GLY A 7 -10.41 -11.86 -2.78
C GLY A 7 -9.76 -11.18 -1.60
N MET A 8 -9.17 -10.00 -1.81
CA MET A 8 -8.48 -9.26 -0.75
C MET A 8 -8.99 -7.84 -0.66
N PRO A 9 -8.86 -7.19 0.51
CA PRO A 9 -9.19 -5.77 0.61
C PRO A 9 -8.27 -4.95 -0.29
N ALA A 10 -8.75 -3.81 -0.73
CA ALA A 10 -7.90 -2.84 -1.41
C ALA A 10 -6.91 -2.25 -0.40
N PRO A 11 -5.72 -1.80 -0.87
CA PRO A 11 -4.81 -1.10 0.03
C PRO A 11 -5.47 0.13 0.64
N ASP A 12 -5.17 0.36 1.92
CA ASP A 12 -5.64 1.54 2.63
C ASP A 12 -4.50 2.53 2.74
N LEU A 13 -4.50 3.51 1.86
CA LEU A 13 -3.46 4.54 1.78
C LEU A 13 -3.98 5.90 2.25
N THR A 14 -5.16 5.92 2.87
CA THR A 14 -5.83 7.19 3.18
C THR A 14 -5.06 8.07 4.16
N ARG A 15 -4.23 7.46 5.00
CA ARG A 15 -3.45 8.20 6.01
C ARG A 15 -2.02 8.48 5.57
N ALA A 16 -1.61 7.99 4.41
CA ALA A 16 -0.25 8.21 3.94
C ALA A 16 -0.02 9.69 3.65
N ALA A 17 1.14 10.19 4.05
CA ALA A 17 1.52 11.56 3.75
C ALA A 17 1.84 11.71 2.26
N TYR A 18 2.40 10.66 1.65
CA TYR A 18 2.75 10.70 0.24
C TYR A 18 2.84 9.29 -0.31
N VAL A 19 2.28 9.08 -1.49
CA VAL A 19 2.44 7.82 -2.23
C VAL A 19 2.84 8.20 -3.65
N ALA A 20 4.05 7.81 -4.05
CA ALA A 20 4.56 8.16 -5.37
C ALA A 20 3.72 7.48 -6.47
N PRO A 21 3.48 8.15 -7.60
CA PRO A 21 2.71 7.54 -8.69
C PRO A 21 3.33 6.27 -9.24
N THR A 22 4.64 6.11 -9.13
CA THR A 22 5.34 4.92 -9.62
C THR A 22 5.47 3.82 -8.58
N ALA A 23 5.01 4.05 -7.35
CA ALA A 23 4.97 2.99 -6.34
C ALA A 23 3.81 2.06 -6.63
N ALA A 24 4.01 0.77 -6.43
CA ALA A 24 2.97 -0.24 -6.59
C ALA A 24 2.62 -0.82 -5.23
N VAL A 25 1.35 -0.72 -4.82
CA VAL A 25 0.87 -1.22 -3.54
C VAL A 25 -0.30 -2.14 -3.83
N ALA A 26 -0.17 -3.41 -3.50
CA ALA A 26 -1.15 -4.42 -3.89
C ALA A 26 -1.59 -5.24 -2.68
N GLY A 27 -2.89 -5.53 -2.61
CA GLY A 27 -3.45 -6.43 -1.63
C GLY A 27 -3.71 -5.78 -0.27
N ASP A 28 -3.66 -6.59 0.78
CA ASP A 28 -4.02 -6.16 2.14
C ASP A 28 -2.87 -5.37 2.77
N VAL A 29 -2.80 -4.10 2.44
CA VAL A 29 -1.77 -3.18 2.92
C VAL A 29 -2.44 -1.99 3.58
N THR A 30 -2.02 -1.66 4.80
CA THR A 30 -2.48 -0.47 5.49
C THR A 30 -1.27 0.40 5.81
N VAL A 31 -1.32 1.66 5.40
CA VAL A 31 -0.25 2.63 5.65
C VAL A 31 -0.70 3.58 6.74
N GLY A 32 0.08 3.68 7.79
CA GLY A 32 -0.23 4.52 8.94
C GLY A 32 -0.08 5.99 8.64
N GLU A 33 -0.56 6.80 9.57
CA GLU A 33 -0.57 8.25 9.41
C GLU A 33 0.85 8.80 9.30
N GLY A 34 1.07 9.66 8.34
CA GLY A 34 2.35 10.33 8.14
C GLY A 34 3.40 9.52 7.40
N SER A 35 3.11 8.24 7.11
CA SER A 35 4.06 7.41 6.38
C SER A 35 4.11 7.80 4.90
N SER A 36 5.24 7.53 4.24
CA SER A 36 5.39 7.83 2.81
C SER A 36 5.91 6.63 2.04
N ILE A 37 5.45 6.51 0.80
CA ILE A 37 5.87 5.45 -0.11
C ILE A 37 6.46 6.12 -1.34
N TRP A 38 7.73 5.86 -1.60
CA TRP A 38 8.48 6.59 -2.59
C TRP A 38 8.58 5.86 -3.93
N PHE A 39 9.23 6.51 -4.89
CA PHE A 39 9.31 6.06 -6.26
C PHE A 39 9.90 4.65 -6.36
N GLY A 40 9.29 3.81 -7.19
CA GLY A 40 9.77 2.47 -7.45
C GLY A 40 9.52 1.47 -6.34
N ALA A 41 8.87 1.86 -5.23
CA ALA A 41 8.55 0.93 -4.15
C ALA A 41 7.51 -0.09 -4.64
N ALA A 42 7.65 -1.34 -4.18
CA ALA A 42 6.68 -2.38 -4.48
C ALA A 42 6.30 -3.07 -3.17
N ILE A 43 5.02 -3.00 -2.82
CA ILE A 43 4.51 -3.56 -1.58
C ILE A 43 3.40 -4.54 -1.91
N ARG A 44 3.51 -5.77 -1.43
CA ARG A 44 2.54 -6.83 -1.70
C ARG A 44 2.04 -7.42 -0.39
N GLY A 45 0.73 -7.34 -0.17
CA GLY A 45 0.09 -7.99 0.97
C GLY A 45 -0.79 -9.14 0.53
N ASP A 46 -0.22 -10.09 -0.23
CA ASP A 46 -1.00 -11.19 -0.80
C ASP A 46 -0.94 -12.49 0.03
N GLY A 47 0.04 -12.67 0.88
CA GLY A 47 0.12 -13.82 1.78
C GLY A 47 -0.16 -13.46 3.22
N HIS A 48 0.22 -12.27 3.61
CA HIS A 48 0.01 -11.73 4.96
C HIS A 48 -0.34 -10.26 4.87
N PRO A 49 -1.12 -9.75 5.84
CA PRO A 49 -1.38 -8.31 5.88
C PRO A 49 -0.08 -7.54 6.11
N ILE A 50 0.05 -6.41 5.43
CA ILE A 50 1.19 -5.51 5.60
C ILE A 50 0.69 -4.26 6.32
N ARG A 51 1.39 -3.88 7.39
CA ARG A 51 1.07 -2.67 8.15
C ARG A 51 2.32 -1.82 8.21
N ILE A 52 2.23 -0.60 7.72
CA ILE A 52 3.32 0.38 7.71
C ILE A 52 2.90 1.52 8.63
N GLY A 53 3.67 1.75 9.66
CA GLY A 53 3.25 2.72 10.65
C GLY A 53 4.25 3.78 11.01
#